data_f0b24c6325eb8f136d6a74d30bda43c2
#
_entry.id   f0b24c6325eb8f136d6a74d30bda43c2
#
_cell.length_a   1.000
_cell.length_b   1.000
_cell.length_c   1.000
_cell.angle_alpha   90.00
_cell.angle_beta   90.00
_cell.angle_gamma   90.00
#
_symmetry.space_group_name_H-M   'P 1'
#
loop_
_entity.id
_entity.type
_entity.pdbx_description
1 polymer ?
#
loop_
_entity_poly.entity_id
_entity_poly.type
_entity_poly.pdbx_seq_one_letter_code
_entity_poly.pdbx_strand_id
1 'polypeptide(L)'
;MSTGTADATDHRISEPPSSIKEFLSYMGPAWVFTASQIGGGEVLSVPLGGAYLGMEGIWLIPLITFTKIFGQYYLVRYGVMTGDTFLDALYEKGWWLKWIFYYVFLGGIIYAIGLSGHLGETAGALNTLVPASTEVWMLLTVLAGLAIVGLRSYGLIEKLATSLLWVFLILIAFVSLQTAGVWAPNLASGLVPSMPGRVDGLGVGGMAFILTMFGWIGAGFGPTVSYVWFAKDKVMGMFEPLDDGVEIDKYDLTDEEIDRLKGWGDIVLWQNLLSSVILAVFSFFMWTAAAATLHVRGIQPSGFTVIPEMAAIFTTQFGQWSAVLFLLTTVAALFSTLIGPLYGMSRLWEDAFALHGLFDNYNITRDTTFRLTILLFSAIPLALNLFIEAPLILFALSGALFAPAIGLMYLSVMYMSFDIDIDSLSPVRKWAVALAVFAGVVMIASGLWEARSSIETIVGLL
;
A
#
# COMPACT_ATOMS: atom_id res chain seq x y z
N MET A 1 -49.51 30.49 -4.69
CA MET A 1 -49.55 29.08 -5.11
C MET A 1 -48.77 28.96 -6.41
N SER A 2 -47.57 28.61 -6.32
CA SER A 2 -46.70 28.22 -7.44
C SER A 2 -45.96 26.98 -6.97
N THR A 3 -46.50 25.85 -7.34
CA THR A 3 -45.86 24.54 -7.15
C THR A 3 -44.74 24.44 -8.16
N GLY A 4 -43.53 24.80 -7.73
CA GLY A 4 -42.35 24.42 -8.44
C GLY A 4 -42.17 22.90 -8.26
N THR A 5 -42.54 22.14 -9.27
CA THR A 5 -42.08 20.76 -9.44
C THR A 5 -40.58 20.82 -9.59
N ALA A 6 -39.85 20.51 -8.54
CA ALA A 6 -38.44 20.12 -8.67
C ALA A 6 -38.46 18.87 -9.53
N ASP A 7 -37.91 19.00 -10.71
CA ASP A 7 -37.53 17.88 -11.58
C ASP A 7 -36.34 17.17 -10.89
N ALA A 8 -36.65 16.35 -9.90
CA ALA A 8 -35.68 15.44 -9.32
C ALA A 8 -35.54 14.29 -10.33
N THR A 9 -34.73 14.51 -11.34
CA THR A 9 -34.15 13.40 -12.09
C THR A 9 -33.34 12.59 -11.07
N ASP A 10 -33.90 11.47 -10.69
CA ASP A 10 -33.34 10.52 -9.72
C ASP A 10 -32.14 9.87 -10.39
N HIS A 11 -31.00 10.55 -10.33
CA HIS A 11 -29.77 10.06 -10.95
C HIS A 11 -29.14 9.04 -10.01
N ARG A 12 -29.09 7.78 -10.45
CA ARG A 12 -28.52 6.65 -9.71
C ARG A 12 -27.00 6.78 -9.47
N ILE A 13 -26.30 7.66 -10.19
CA ILE A 13 -24.86 7.89 -10.08
C ILE A 13 -24.64 9.38 -9.87
N SER A 14 -23.94 9.74 -8.79
CA SER A 14 -23.61 11.13 -8.46
C SER A 14 -22.68 11.76 -9.51
N GLU A 15 -22.75 13.09 -9.61
CA GLU A 15 -21.81 13.81 -10.48
C GLU A 15 -20.38 13.72 -9.95
N PRO A 16 -19.39 13.47 -10.84
CA PRO A 16 -18.00 13.51 -10.44
C PRO A 16 -17.59 14.95 -10.03
N PRO A 17 -16.60 15.11 -9.14
CA PRO A 17 -16.08 16.40 -8.74
C PRO A 17 -15.74 17.30 -9.93
N SER A 18 -16.32 18.50 -9.97
CA SER A 18 -16.15 19.48 -11.06
C SER A 18 -15.13 20.58 -10.71
N SER A 19 -14.81 20.77 -9.44
CA SER A 19 -13.87 21.77 -8.95
C SER A 19 -12.69 21.13 -8.20
N ILE A 20 -11.55 21.85 -8.14
CA ILE A 20 -10.38 21.41 -7.38
C ILE A 20 -10.73 21.18 -5.91
N LYS A 21 -11.60 22.01 -5.32
CA LYS A 21 -12.00 21.84 -3.93
C LYS A 21 -12.79 20.55 -3.71
N GLU A 22 -13.70 20.24 -4.61
CA GLU A 22 -14.47 18.98 -4.58
C GLU A 22 -13.53 17.79 -4.82
N PHE A 23 -12.65 17.85 -5.83
CA PHE A 23 -11.66 16.82 -6.07
C PHE A 23 -10.83 16.51 -4.80
N LEU A 24 -10.34 17.55 -4.12
CA LEU A 24 -9.58 17.37 -2.89
C LEU A 24 -10.40 16.74 -1.75
N SER A 25 -11.72 16.93 -1.72
CA SER A 25 -12.59 16.29 -0.74
C SER A 25 -12.75 14.78 -0.97
N TYR A 26 -12.54 14.31 -2.20
CA TYR A 26 -12.54 12.91 -2.57
C TYR A 26 -11.13 12.27 -2.53
N MET A 27 -10.08 13.02 -2.24
CA MET A 27 -8.71 12.51 -2.15
C MET A 27 -8.46 11.58 -0.96
N GLY A 28 -9.40 11.45 -0.02
CA GLY A 28 -9.25 10.62 1.18
C GLY A 28 -8.76 9.20 0.92
N PRO A 29 -9.38 8.41 0.04
CA PRO A 29 -8.93 7.07 -0.31
C PRO A 29 -7.47 7.03 -0.78
N ALA A 30 -7.06 7.97 -1.64
CA ALA A 30 -5.71 8.08 -2.15
C ALA A 30 -4.71 8.50 -1.06
N TRP A 31 -5.10 9.38 -0.13
CA TRP A 31 -4.23 9.75 1.01
C TRP A 31 -4.01 8.59 1.98
N VAL A 32 -5.08 7.87 2.35
CA VAL A 32 -4.95 6.67 3.22
C VAL A 32 -4.12 5.61 2.53
N PHE A 33 -4.33 5.39 1.24
CA PHE A 33 -3.51 4.50 0.42
C PHE A 33 -2.04 4.90 0.43
N THR A 34 -1.72 6.18 0.15
CA THR A 34 -0.33 6.69 0.18
C THR A 34 0.29 6.54 1.56
N ALA A 35 -0.42 6.93 2.63
CA ALA A 35 0.05 6.79 3.99
C ALA A 35 0.32 5.33 4.38
N SER A 36 -0.53 4.41 3.91
CA SER A 36 -0.38 2.98 4.15
C SER A 36 0.79 2.34 3.41
N GLN A 37 1.27 2.97 2.33
CA GLN A 37 2.47 2.55 1.62
C GLN A 37 3.75 3.03 2.32
N ILE A 38 3.73 4.22 2.97
CA ILE A 38 4.86 4.77 3.70
C ILE A 38 5.06 4.00 5.02
N GLY A 39 5.44 2.75 4.88
CA GLY A 39 5.73 1.83 5.97
C GLY A 39 7.04 1.11 5.72
N GLY A 40 7.03 -0.22 5.81
CA GLY A 40 8.24 -1.02 5.66
C GLY A 40 8.99 -0.81 4.34
N GLY A 41 8.29 -0.57 3.23
CA GLY A 41 8.92 -0.27 1.95
C GLY A 41 9.73 1.02 1.99
N GLU A 42 9.07 2.12 2.26
CA GLU A 42 9.64 3.45 2.18
C GLU A 42 10.50 3.82 3.37
N VAL A 43 10.20 3.30 4.57
CA VAL A 43 10.96 3.61 5.79
C VAL A 43 12.17 2.68 5.99
N LEU A 44 12.10 1.46 5.46
CA LEU A 44 13.20 0.48 5.58
C LEU A 44 13.90 0.27 4.25
N SER A 45 13.19 -0.19 3.21
CA SER A 45 13.82 -0.61 1.95
C SER A 45 14.40 0.56 1.15
N VAL A 46 13.72 1.69 1.09
CA VAL A 46 14.20 2.87 0.35
C VAL A 46 15.51 3.43 0.94
N PRO A 47 15.62 3.71 2.25
CA PRO A 47 16.89 4.17 2.80
C PRO A 47 17.99 3.09 2.78
N LEU A 48 17.66 1.80 2.84
CA LEU A 48 18.64 0.74 2.57
C LEU A 48 19.19 0.86 1.13
N GLY A 49 18.31 1.07 0.13
CA GLY A 49 18.75 1.34 -1.24
C GLY A 49 19.72 2.52 -1.32
N GLY A 50 19.40 3.62 -0.67
CA GLY A 50 20.28 4.79 -0.58
C GLY A 50 21.60 4.52 0.14
N ALA A 51 21.58 3.75 1.24
CA ALA A 51 22.77 3.39 1.99
C ALA A 51 23.72 2.45 1.21
N TYR A 52 23.17 1.46 0.50
CA TYR A 52 23.96 0.48 -0.22
C TYR A 52 24.40 0.93 -1.61
N LEU A 53 23.51 1.56 -2.39
CA LEU A 53 23.77 1.97 -3.78
C LEU A 53 24.14 3.45 -3.93
N GLY A 54 24.03 4.26 -2.87
CA GLY A 54 24.23 5.71 -2.98
C GLY A 54 23.26 6.30 -4.00
N MET A 55 23.77 7.25 -4.81
CA MET A 55 22.94 7.89 -5.84
C MET A 55 22.76 7.04 -7.11
N GLU A 56 23.61 6.02 -7.33
CA GLU A 56 23.55 5.20 -8.54
C GLU A 56 22.26 4.37 -8.68
N GLY A 57 21.55 4.13 -7.58
CA GLY A 57 20.29 3.38 -7.58
C GLY A 57 19.03 4.24 -7.62
N ILE A 58 19.14 5.59 -7.62
CA ILE A 58 17.95 6.48 -7.48
C ILE A 58 16.94 6.31 -8.63
N TRP A 59 17.38 5.86 -9.81
CA TRP A 59 16.54 5.57 -10.97
C TRP A 59 15.46 4.51 -10.71
N LEU A 60 15.66 3.66 -9.70
CA LEU A 60 14.67 2.63 -9.29
C LEU A 60 13.37 3.26 -8.81
N ILE A 61 13.42 4.42 -8.14
CA ILE A 61 12.21 5.06 -7.59
C ILE A 61 11.21 5.42 -8.69
N PRO A 62 11.55 6.25 -9.70
CA PRO A 62 10.62 6.57 -10.76
C PRO A 62 10.22 5.31 -11.57
N LEU A 63 11.13 4.37 -11.81
CA LEU A 63 10.81 3.16 -12.54
C LEU A 63 9.76 2.33 -11.81
N ILE A 64 9.96 2.01 -10.54
CA ILE A 64 9.05 1.17 -9.75
C ILE A 64 7.71 1.86 -9.58
N THR A 65 7.72 3.15 -9.22
CA THR A 65 6.49 3.90 -9.02
C THR A 65 5.68 3.97 -10.31
N PHE A 66 6.32 4.35 -11.43
CA PHE A 66 5.62 4.50 -12.70
C PHE A 66 5.02 3.18 -13.20
N THR A 67 5.72 2.07 -13.05
CA THR A 67 5.21 0.76 -13.49
C THR A 67 3.99 0.30 -12.68
N LYS A 68 3.97 0.52 -11.37
CA LYS A 68 2.88 0.09 -10.49
C LYS A 68 1.61 0.95 -10.59
N ILE A 69 1.72 2.22 -11.01
CA ILE A 69 0.60 3.16 -11.09
C ILE A 69 -0.61 2.56 -11.81
N PHE A 70 -0.38 1.95 -12.97
CA PHE A 70 -1.48 1.53 -13.83
C PHE A 70 -2.16 0.25 -13.36
N GLY A 71 -1.41 -0.69 -12.77
CA GLY A 71 -2.02 -1.85 -12.14
C GLY A 71 -2.97 -1.45 -11.00
N GLN A 72 -2.51 -0.52 -10.17
CA GLN A 72 -3.28 0.05 -9.07
C GLN A 72 -4.52 0.82 -9.54
N TYR A 73 -4.33 1.66 -10.56
CA TYR A 73 -5.42 2.43 -11.17
C TYR A 73 -6.54 1.51 -11.65
N TYR A 74 -6.21 0.45 -12.39
CA TYR A 74 -7.23 -0.44 -12.94
C TYR A 74 -7.97 -1.25 -11.87
N LEU A 75 -7.33 -1.57 -10.75
CA LEU A 75 -8.01 -2.23 -9.64
C LEU A 75 -9.12 -1.37 -9.05
N VAL A 76 -8.84 -0.10 -8.77
CA VAL A 76 -9.82 0.82 -8.18
C VAL A 76 -10.85 1.23 -9.24
N ARG A 77 -10.38 1.53 -10.46
CA ARG A 77 -11.26 1.89 -11.57
C ARG A 77 -12.30 0.80 -11.83
N TYR A 78 -11.90 -0.46 -11.81
CA TYR A 78 -12.83 -1.56 -12.01
C TYR A 78 -14.02 -1.47 -11.05
N GLY A 79 -13.77 -1.32 -9.76
CA GLY A 79 -14.83 -1.22 -8.77
C GLY A 79 -15.71 0.04 -8.91
N VAL A 80 -15.07 1.20 -9.14
CA VAL A 80 -15.78 2.48 -9.32
C VAL A 80 -16.68 2.46 -10.58
N MET A 81 -16.30 1.72 -11.62
CA MET A 81 -17.03 1.63 -12.88
C MET A 81 -18.11 0.54 -12.89
N THR A 82 -17.98 -0.48 -12.04
CA THR A 82 -18.86 -1.66 -12.09
C THR A 82 -19.70 -1.87 -10.83
N GLY A 83 -19.36 -1.20 -9.72
CA GLY A 83 -19.94 -1.47 -8.40
C GLY A 83 -19.39 -2.75 -7.74
N ASP A 84 -18.82 -3.67 -8.53
CA ASP A 84 -18.21 -4.89 -8.02
C ASP A 84 -16.77 -4.64 -7.60
N THR A 85 -16.35 -5.17 -6.47
CA THR A 85 -14.91 -5.21 -6.19
C THR A 85 -14.24 -6.23 -7.14
N PHE A 86 -12.92 -6.10 -7.32
CA PHE A 86 -12.18 -7.14 -8.06
C PHE A 86 -12.33 -8.53 -7.43
N LEU A 87 -12.62 -8.59 -6.14
CA LEU A 87 -12.83 -9.82 -5.40
C LEU A 87 -14.12 -10.53 -5.83
N ASP A 88 -15.21 -9.77 -5.97
CA ASP A 88 -16.51 -10.27 -6.45
C ASP A 88 -16.33 -10.88 -7.85
N ALA A 89 -15.67 -10.15 -8.74
CA ALA A 89 -15.40 -10.60 -10.09
C ALA A 89 -14.48 -11.83 -10.18
N LEU A 90 -13.47 -11.94 -9.32
CA LEU A 90 -12.62 -13.13 -9.24
C LEU A 90 -13.42 -14.37 -8.82
N TYR A 91 -14.39 -14.19 -7.93
CA TYR A 91 -15.23 -15.28 -7.44
C TYR A 91 -16.24 -15.75 -8.48
N GLU A 92 -16.85 -14.83 -9.24
CA GLU A 92 -17.98 -15.11 -10.13
C GLU A 92 -17.58 -15.53 -11.54
N LYS A 93 -16.52 -14.92 -12.11
CA LYS A 93 -16.23 -14.98 -13.54
C LYS A 93 -15.53 -16.24 -14.07
N GLY A 94 -15.20 -17.23 -13.24
CA GLY A 94 -14.64 -18.47 -13.75
C GLY A 94 -13.83 -19.29 -12.76
N TRP A 95 -13.73 -20.59 -13.03
CA TRP A 95 -13.09 -21.51 -12.09
C TRP A 95 -11.60 -21.21 -11.83
N TRP A 96 -10.85 -20.74 -12.82
CA TRP A 96 -9.44 -20.42 -12.68
C TRP A 96 -9.20 -19.10 -11.93
N LEU A 97 -10.12 -18.13 -12.04
CA LEU A 97 -10.09 -16.89 -11.26
C LEU A 97 -10.37 -17.15 -9.78
N LYS A 98 -11.16 -18.19 -9.45
CA LYS A 98 -11.36 -18.59 -8.05
C LYS A 98 -10.08 -19.01 -7.33
N TRP A 99 -9.10 -19.56 -8.04
CA TRP A 99 -7.79 -19.83 -7.43
C TRP A 99 -7.06 -18.55 -7.06
N ILE A 100 -7.16 -17.52 -7.90
CA ILE A 100 -6.61 -16.20 -7.59
C ILE A 100 -7.38 -15.55 -6.43
N PHE A 101 -8.71 -15.67 -6.41
CA PHE A 101 -9.53 -15.25 -5.28
C PHE A 101 -9.04 -15.87 -3.97
N TYR A 102 -8.87 -17.19 -3.89
CA TYR A 102 -8.39 -17.84 -2.68
C TYR A 102 -6.96 -17.44 -2.33
N TYR A 103 -6.11 -17.21 -3.31
CA TYR A 103 -4.76 -16.72 -3.04
C TYR A 103 -4.77 -15.29 -2.48
N VAL A 104 -5.59 -14.41 -3.00
CA VAL A 104 -5.79 -13.05 -2.48
C VAL A 104 -6.40 -13.09 -1.07
N PHE A 105 -7.40 -13.93 -0.86
CA PHE A 105 -8.01 -14.13 0.46
C PHE A 105 -6.98 -14.60 1.50
N LEU A 106 -6.21 -15.64 1.20
CA LEU A 106 -5.10 -16.12 2.04
C LEU A 106 -3.98 -15.09 2.14
N GLY A 107 -3.82 -14.24 1.13
CA GLY A 107 -2.91 -13.10 1.14
C GLY A 107 -3.09 -12.19 2.36
N GLY A 108 -4.30 -12.10 2.91
CA GLY A 108 -4.57 -11.42 4.17
C GLY A 108 -3.78 -12.01 5.35
N ILE A 109 -3.74 -13.35 5.47
CA ILE A 109 -2.95 -14.03 6.52
C ILE A 109 -1.46 -13.81 6.28
N ILE A 110 -1.01 -13.96 5.02
CA ILE A 110 0.39 -13.71 4.64
C ILE A 110 0.79 -12.27 4.96
N TYR A 111 -0.12 -11.33 4.70
CA TYR A 111 0.10 -9.93 5.05
C TYR A 111 0.20 -9.72 6.57
N ALA A 112 -0.67 -10.38 7.36
CA ALA A 112 -0.59 -10.33 8.82
C ALA A 112 0.75 -10.89 9.35
N ILE A 113 1.33 -11.92 8.70
CA ILE A 113 2.68 -12.39 8.99
C ILE A 113 3.71 -11.26 8.74
N GLY A 114 3.59 -10.54 7.63
CA GLY A 114 4.45 -9.40 7.30
C GLY A 114 4.32 -8.23 8.27
N LEU A 115 3.13 -8.00 8.81
CA LEU A 115 2.90 -7.00 9.85
C LEU A 115 3.72 -7.27 11.12
N SER A 116 4.25 -8.48 11.32
CA SER A 116 5.19 -8.77 12.42
C SER A 116 6.43 -7.88 12.34
N GLY A 117 6.96 -7.63 11.14
CA GLY A 117 8.05 -6.70 10.94
C GLY A 117 7.67 -5.28 11.39
N HIS A 118 6.55 -4.77 10.90
CA HIS A 118 6.08 -3.42 11.25
C HIS A 118 5.83 -3.27 12.77
N LEU A 119 5.22 -4.28 13.39
CA LEU A 119 4.95 -4.27 14.84
C LEU A 119 6.24 -4.31 15.65
N GLY A 120 7.17 -5.20 15.30
CA GLY A 120 8.46 -5.34 15.97
C GLY A 120 9.31 -4.06 15.86
N GLU A 121 9.40 -3.48 14.66
CA GLU A 121 10.13 -2.23 14.42
C GLU A 121 9.48 -1.02 15.11
N THR A 122 8.14 -0.95 15.12
CA THR A 122 7.41 0.09 15.88
C THR A 122 7.72 -0.01 17.37
N ALA A 123 7.66 -1.22 17.92
CA ALA A 123 7.95 -1.46 19.34
C ALA A 123 9.41 -1.17 19.68
N GLY A 124 10.36 -1.55 18.81
CA GLY A 124 11.78 -1.23 18.97
C GLY A 124 12.06 0.27 18.98
N ALA A 125 11.42 1.01 18.06
CA ALA A 125 11.51 2.47 18.03
C ALA A 125 10.92 3.12 19.30
N LEU A 126 9.76 2.65 19.75
CA LEU A 126 9.12 3.12 21.00
C LEU A 126 9.96 2.79 22.22
N ASN A 127 10.56 1.59 22.28
CA ASN A 127 11.47 1.20 23.38
C ASN A 127 12.72 2.09 23.43
N THR A 128 13.21 2.54 22.28
CA THR A 128 14.34 3.49 22.23
C THR A 128 13.94 4.87 22.74
N LEU A 129 12.69 5.30 22.50
CA LEU A 129 12.16 6.59 22.96
C LEU A 129 11.85 6.58 24.47
N VAL A 130 11.18 5.54 24.91
CA VAL A 130 10.75 5.36 26.31
C VAL A 130 11.07 3.93 26.73
N PRO A 131 12.10 3.73 27.56
CA PRO A 131 12.52 2.41 27.97
C PRO A 131 11.40 1.61 28.66
N ALA A 132 11.03 0.48 28.04
CA ALA A 132 10.12 -0.54 28.57
C ALA A 132 10.47 -1.87 27.91
N SER A 133 9.73 -2.96 28.15
CA SER A 133 9.94 -4.15 27.34
C SER A 133 9.32 -4.00 25.94
N THR A 134 9.93 -4.61 24.95
CA THR A 134 9.43 -4.60 23.55
C THR A 134 8.04 -5.20 23.47
N GLU A 135 7.75 -6.24 24.27
CA GLU A 135 6.45 -6.89 24.35
C GLU A 135 5.35 -5.96 24.85
N VAL A 136 5.66 -5.09 25.82
CA VAL A 136 4.72 -4.07 26.32
C VAL A 136 4.38 -3.08 25.19
N TRP A 137 5.39 -2.62 24.44
CA TRP A 137 5.16 -1.72 23.31
C TRP A 137 4.40 -2.37 22.17
N MET A 138 4.68 -3.64 21.86
CA MET A 138 3.90 -4.41 20.88
C MET A 138 2.43 -4.51 21.29
N LEU A 139 2.17 -4.86 22.54
CA LEU A 139 0.80 -4.97 23.07
C LEU A 139 0.07 -3.62 23.02
N LEU A 140 0.70 -2.53 23.45
CA LEU A 140 0.12 -1.19 23.40
C LEU A 140 -0.17 -0.73 21.96
N THR A 141 0.73 -1.02 21.03
CA THR A 141 0.54 -0.74 19.58
C THR A 141 -0.65 -1.50 19.01
N VAL A 142 -0.76 -2.79 19.33
CA VAL A 142 -1.90 -3.63 18.92
C VAL A 142 -3.21 -3.10 19.52
N LEU A 143 -3.25 -2.79 20.81
CA LEU A 143 -4.43 -2.25 21.48
C LEU A 143 -4.87 -0.91 20.87
N ALA A 144 -3.93 -0.03 20.58
CA ALA A 144 -4.21 1.24 19.91
C ALA A 144 -4.78 1.02 18.50
N GLY A 145 -4.19 0.11 17.71
CA GLY A 145 -4.71 -0.26 16.38
C GLY A 145 -6.12 -0.85 16.45
N LEU A 146 -6.37 -1.79 17.36
CA LEU A 146 -7.70 -2.38 17.59
C LEU A 146 -8.72 -1.33 18.02
N ALA A 147 -8.34 -0.39 18.88
CA ALA A 147 -9.23 0.69 19.33
C ALA A 147 -9.64 1.59 18.16
N ILE A 148 -8.67 2.01 17.31
CA ILE A 148 -8.93 2.91 16.18
C ILE A 148 -9.74 2.20 15.09
N VAL A 149 -9.28 1.02 14.65
CA VAL A 149 -9.92 0.28 13.55
C VAL A 149 -11.27 -0.30 13.98
N GLY A 150 -11.37 -0.73 15.24
CA GLY A 150 -12.60 -1.28 15.82
C GLY A 150 -13.77 -0.30 15.88
N LEU A 151 -13.51 1.02 15.82
CA LEU A 151 -14.55 2.04 15.69
C LEU A 151 -15.23 2.03 14.32
N ARG A 152 -14.68 1.33 13.32
CA ARG A 152 -15.19 1.27 11.94
C ARG A 152 -15.41 2.67 11.32
N SER A 153 -14.66 3.67 11.76
CA SER A 153 -14.75 5.04 11.28
C SER A 153 -13.71 5.31 10.21
N TYR A 154 -14.09 5.16 8.94
CA TYR A 154 -13.22 5.50 7.82
C TYR A 154 -12.70 6.95 7.92
N GLY A 155 -13.55 7.91 8.28
CA GLY A 155 -13.15 9.31 8.43
C GLY A 155 -12.08 9.55 9.52
N LEU A 156 -12.07 8.74 10.58
CA LEU A 156 -11.00 8.80 11.59
C LEU A 156 -9.69 8.28 11.01
N ILE A 157 -9.73 7.14 10.32
CA ILE A 157 -8.56 6.52 9.67
C ILE A 157 -7.99 7.48 8.62
N GLU A 158 -8.85 8.04 7.77
CA GLU A 158 -8.49 9.04 6.75
C GLU A 158 -7.76 10.24 7.37
N LYS A 159 -8.31 10.82 8.44
CA LYS A 159 -7.72 11.98 9.09
C LYS A 159 -6.36 11.66 9.73
N LEU A 160 -6.26 10.56 10.45
CA LEU A 160 -5.02 10.16 11.11
C LEU A 160 -3.93 9.85 10.08
N ALA A 161 -4.21 8.96 9.11
CA ALA A 161 -3.26 8.54 8.09
C ALA A 161 -2.76 9.74 7.26
N THR A 162 -3.66 10.62 6.82
CA THR A 162 -3.30 11.83 6.06
C THR A 162 -2.45 12.79 6.88
N SER A 163 -2.76 12.99 8.15
CA SER A 163 -1.97 13.89 9.01
C SER A 163 -0.55 13.37 9.20
N LEU A 164 -0.40 12.07 9.46
CA LEU A 164 0.90 11.41 9.64
C LEU A 164 1.73 11.46 8.34
N LEU A 165 1.10 11.22 7.19
CA LEU A 165 1.72 11.32 5.87
C LEU A 165 2.39 12.68 5.66
N TRP A 166 1.64 13.78 5.85
CA TRP A 166 2.17 15.12 5.60
C TRP A 166 3.25 15.52 6.58
N VAL A 167 3.10 15.19 7.86
CA VAL A 167 4.13 15.46 8.87
C VAL A 167 5.44 14.78 8.50
N PHE A 168 5.38 13.48 8.15
CA PHE A 168 6.60 12.75 7.82
C PHE A 168 7.23 13.24 6.51
N LEU A 169 6.41 13.52 5.48
CA LEU A 169 6.90 14.04 4.21
C LEU A 169 7.65 15.38 4.40
N ILE A 170 7.09 16.30 5.18
CA ILE A 170 7.74 17.59 5.46
C ILE A 170 9.08 17.39 6.18
N LEU A 171 9.11 16.51 7.16
CA LEU A 171 10.33 16.28 7.94
C LEU A 171 11.43 15.65 7.11
N ILE A 172 11.14 14.62 6.32
CA ILE A 172 12.16 13.98 5.49
C ILE A 172 12.62 14.88 4.32
N ALA A 173 11.70 15.66 3.75
CA ALA A 173 12.05 16.66 2.74
C ALA A 173 13.06 17.67 3.31
N PHE A 174 12.82 18.17 4.53
CA PHE A 174 13.71 19.09 5.20
C PHE A 174 15.11 18.48 5.42
N VAL A 175 15.19 17.25 5.90
CA VAL A 175 16.47 16.53 6.09
C VAL A 175 17.21 16.34 4.78
N SER A 176 16.52 15.88 3.75
CA SER A 176 17.12 15.65 2.42
C SER A 176 17.65 16.94 1.81
N LEU A 177 16.88 18.03 1.88
CA LEU A 177 17.30 19.33 1.34
C LEU A 177 18.53 19.90 2.05
N GLN A 178 18.71 19.67 3.35
CA GLN A 178 19.92 20.06 4.07
C GLN A 178 21.17 19.32 3.56
N THR A 179 20.99 18.12 3.00
CA THR A 179 22.09 17.32 2.42
C THR A 179 22.22 17.49 0.90
N ALA A 180 21.50 18.45 0.29
CA ALA A 180 21.46 18.63 -1.17
C ALA A 180 22.86 18.89 -1.80
N GLY A 181 23.77 19.55 -1.09
CA GLY A 181 25.14 19.74 -1.54
C GLY A 181 25.90 18.42 -1.82
N VAL A 182 25.48 17.32 -1.20
CA VAL A 182 26.10 15.99 -1.38
C VAL A 182 25.44 15.20 -2.52
N TRP A 183 24.11 15.12 -2.55
CA TRP A 183 23.40 14.27 -3.49
C TRP A 183 23.07 14.95 -4.83
N ALA A 184 22.81 16.27 -4.85
CA ALA A 184 22.34 16.94 -6.06
C ALA A 184 23.37 16.92 -7.24
N PRO A 185 24.69 17.03 -7.01
CA PRO A 185 25.67 16.92 -8.11
C PRO A 185 25.62 15.57 -8.84
N ASN A 186 25.19 14.50 -8.14
CA ASN A 186 25.15 13.15 -8.67
C ASN A 186 23.75 12.73 -9.15
N LEU A 187 22.75 13.62 -9.08
CA LEU A 187 21.38 13.28 -9.42
C LEU A 187 21.22 12.88 -10.90
N ALA A 188 21.79 13.66 -11.79
CA ALA A 188 21.64 13.41 -13.23
C ALA A 188 22.29 12.08 -13.65
N SER A 189 23.45 11.75 -13.12
CA SER A 189 24.11 10.45 -13.37
C SER A 189 23.37 9.31 -12.70
N GLY A 190 22.83 9.52 -11.50
CA GLY A 190 22.08 8.52 -10.75
C GLY A 190 20.73 8.14 -11.38
N LEU A 191 20.14 9.01 -12.20
CA LEU A 191 18.92 8.71 -12.95
C LEU A 191 19.17 7.85 -14.21
N VAL A 192 20.42 7.63 -14.58
CA VAL A 192 20.76 6.71 -15.68
C VAL A 192 20.73 5.28 -15.15
N PRO A 193 19.87 4.39 -15.68
CA PRO A 193 19.79 3.02 -15.23
C PRO A 193 21.13 2.29 -15.32
N SER A 194 21.57 1.74 -14.20
CA SER A 194 22.77 0.93 -14.10
C SER A 194 22.47 -0.34 -13.32
N MET A 195 23.07 -1.47 -13.73
CA MET A 195 22.92 -2.70 -12.99
C MET A 195 23.93 -2.72 -11.84
N PRO A 196 23.50 -2.69 -10.58
CA PRO A 196 24.42 -2.81 -9.47
C PRO A 196 25.08 -4.20 -9.53
N GLY A 197 26.35 -4.24 -9.15
CA GLY A 197 27.08 -5.48 -8.98
C GLY A 197 26.52 -6.30 -7.81
N ARG A 198 27.40 -6.97 -7.08
CA ARG A 198 27.02 -7.63 -5.82
C ARG A 198 26.84 -6.56 -4.73
N VAL A 199 25.77 -6.67 -3.95
CA VAL A 199 25.54 -5.83 -2.76
C VAL A 199 26.16 -6.55 -1.57
N ASP A 200 27.45 -6.28 -1.33
CA ASP A 200 28.29 -7.08 -0.43
C ASP A 200 27.75 -7.13 1.01
N GLY A 201 27.22 -6.03 1.52
CA GLY A 201 26.64 -5.96 2.87
C GLY A 201 25.41 -6.84 3.09
N LEU A 202 24.67 -7.17 2.02
CA LEU A 202 23.52 -8.09 2.07
C LEU A 202 23.84 -9.47 1.49
N GLY A 203 24.99 -9.64 0.88
CA GLY A 203 25.40 -10.91 0.25
C GLY A 203 24.58 -11.31 -0.99
N VAL A 204 23.78 -10.40 -1.55
CA VAL A 204 22.89 -10.65 -2.69
C VAL A 204 23.42 -10.04 -3.98
N GLY A 205 23.08 -10.66 -5.13
CA GLY A 205 23.38 -10.09 -6.44
C GLY A 205 22.53 -8.85 -6.74
N GLY A 206 23.03 -7.95 -7.59
CA GLY A 206 22.33 -6.70 -7.91
C GLY A 206 20.93 -6.89 -8.47
N MET A 207 20.70 -7.91 -9.31
CA MET A 207 19.36 -8.23 -9.83
C MET A 207 18.42 -8.65 -8.69
N ALA A 208 18.88 -9.49 -7.76
CA ALA A 208 18.08 -9.89 -6.60
C ALA A 208 17.69 -8.68 -5.77
N PHE A 209 18.64 -7.76 -5.54
CA PHE A 209 18.37 -6.52 -4.82
C PHE A 209 17.33 -5.64 -5.52
N ILE A 210 17.43 -5.47 -6.85
CA ILE A 210 16.43 -4.71 -7.64
C ILE A 210 15.03 -5.36 -7.52
N LEU A 211 14.93 -6.69 -7.67
CA LEU A 211 13.64 -7.39 -7.58
C LEU A 211 13.03 -7.26 -6.18
N THR A 212 13.85 -7.32 -5.12
CA THR A 212 13.40 -7.05 -3.75
C THR A 212 12.86 -5.61 -3.61
N MET A 213 13.55 -4.62 -4.18
CA MET A 213 13.07 -3.24 -4.20
C MET A 213 11.71 -3.12 -4.92
N PHE A 214 11.50 -3.85 -6.04
CA PHE A 214 10.20 -3.92 -6.69
C PHE A 214 9.11 -4.52 -5.79
N GLY A 215 9.43 -5.49 -4.96
CA GLY A 215 8.49 -6.06 -3.99
C GLY A 215 7.99 -5.02 -2.98
N TRP A 216 8.89 -4.22 -2.44
CA TRP A 216 8.65 -3.38 -1.27
C TRP A 216 8.38 -1.91 -1.55
N ILE A 217 9.06 -1.29 -2.51
CA ILE A 217 8.85 0.13 -2.83
C ILE A 217 7.51 0.28 -3.54
N GLY A 218 6.71 1.25 -3.11
CA GLY A 218 5.42 1.55 -3.70
C GLY A 218 4.30 0.66 -3.16
N ALA A 219 3.30 0.39 -4.00
CA ALA A 219 2.10 -0.33 -3.61
C ALA A 219 2.40 -1.78 -3.18
N GLY A 220 2.41 -2.03 -1.88
CA GLY A 220 2.43 -3.36 -1.28
C GLY A 220 1.04 -4.01 -1.29
N PHE A 221 0.94 -5.29 -0.88
CA PHE A 221 -0.32 -6.06 -0.97
C PHE A 221 -1.46 -5.43 -0.16
N GLY A 222 -1.25 -5.19 1.12
CA GLY A 222 -2.28 -4.63 1.99
C GLY A 222 -2.83 -3.28 1.51
N PRO A 223 -1.98 -2.25 1.27
CA PRO A 223 -2.43 -0.98 0.71
C PRO A 223 -3.14 -1.14 -0.65
N THR A 224 -2.59 -1.95 -1.57
CA THR A 224 -3.16 -2.20 -2.90
C THR A 224 -4.58 -2.71 -2.81
N VAL A 225 -4.80 -3.75 -2.02
CA VAL A 225 -6.12 -4.32 -1.81
C VAL A 225 -7.04 -3.30 -1.15
N SER A 226 -6.59 -2.70 -0.05
CA SER A 226 -7.42 -1.81 0.78
C SER A 226 -7.94 -0.57 0.05
N TYR A 227 -7.23 -0.09 -0.97
CA TYR A 227 -7.61 1.12 -1.71
C TYR A 227 -8.99 0.99 -2.36
N VAL A 228 -9.34 -0.20 -2.84
CA VAL A 228 -10.68 -0.46 -3.41
C VAL A 228 -11.77 -0.23 -2.37
N TRP A 229 -11.57 -0.75 -1.14
CA TRP A 229 -12.54 -0.54 -0.04
C TRP A 229 -12.56 0.88 0.49
N PHE A 230 -11.44 1.61 0.44
CA PHE A 230 -11.45 3.04 0.76
C PHE A 230 -12.28 3.85 -0.26
N ALA A 231 -12.21 3.50 -1.55
CA ALA A 231 -13.04 4.11 -2.58
C ALA A 231 -14.54 3.74 -2.40
N LYS A 232 -14.82 2.48 -2.01
CA LYS A 232 -16.17 2.01 -1.70
C LYS A 232 -16.76 2.76 -0.50
N ASP A 233 -16.00 2.93 0.59
CA ASP A 233 -16.45 3.66 1.78
C ASP A 233 -16.57 5.19 1.54
N LYS A 234 -15.91 5.72 0.50
CA LYS A 234 -16.05 7.12 0.04
C LYS A 234 -17.17 7.29 -0.99
N VAL A 235 -17.87 6.20 -1.33
CA VAL A 235 -19.04 6.21 -2.22
C VAL A 235 -18.71 6.83 -3.58
N MET A 236 -17.73 6.24 -4.29
CA MET A 236 -17.27 6.74 -5.58
C MET A 236 -17.92 5.97 -6.73
N GLY A 237 -18.53 6.69 -7.68
CA GLY A 237 -19.13 6.09 -8.87
C GLY A 237 -20.22 5.06 -8.56
N MET A 238 -20.09 3.85 -9.10
CA MET A 238 -21.03 2.74 -8.87
C MET A 238 -21.03 2.18 -7.46
N PHE A 239 -20.13 2.60 -6.57
CA PHE A 239 -20.20 2.24 -5.15
C PHE A 239 -21.25 3.01 -4.36
N GLU A 240 -21.96 3.94 -5.00
CA GLU A 240 -23.05 4.68 -4.38
C GLU A 240 -24.26 3.74 -4.16
N PRO A 241 -24.71 3.52 -2.91
CA PRO A 241 -25.92 2.72 -2.67
C PRO A 241 -27.14 3.53 -3.12
N LEU A 242 -28.05 2.89 -3.83
CA LEU A 242 -29.37 3.48 -4.07
C LEU A 242 -30.17 3.53 -2.76
N ASP A 243 -31.01 4.54 -2.60
CA ASP A 243 -31.84 4.75 -1.40
C ASP A 243 -32.67 3.51 -0.99
N ASP A 244 -33.06 2.66 -1.96
CA ASP A 244 -33.83 1.45 -1.75
C ASP A 244 -32.97 0.17 -1.59
N GLY A 245 -31.64 0.29 -1.52
CA GLY A 245 -30.72 -0.87 -1.47
C GLY A 245 -30.71 -1.70 -2.76
N VAL A 246 -31.17 -1.14 -3.86
CA VAL A 246 -31.12 -1.75 -5.19
C VAL A 246 -29.71 -1.53 -5.76
N GLU A 247 -29.06 -2.59 -6.23
CA GLU A 247 -27.80 -2.47 -6.96
C GLU A 247 -28.05 -1.88 -8.34
N ILE A 248 -27.16 -0.98 -8.79
CA ILE A 248 -27.23 -0.42 -10.14
C ILE A 248 -26.82 -1.52 -11.12
N ASP A 249 -27.72 -1.85 -12.06
CA ASP A 249 -27.36 -2.80 -13.12
C ASP A 249 -26.37 -2.14 -14.10
N LYS A 250 -25.13 -2.61 -14.10
CA LYS A 250 -24.06 -2.14 -14.97
C LYS A 250 -24.30 -2.38 -16.46
N TYR A 251 -25.30 -3.18 -16.81
CA TYR A 251 -25.73 -3.45 -18.20
C TYR A 251 -26.92 -2.59 -18.64
N ASP A 252 -27.53 -1.81 -17.75
CA ASP A 252 -28.66 -0.94 -18.03
C ASP A 252 -28.39 0.52 -17.59
N LEU A 253 -27.34 1.10 -18.17
CA LEU A 253 -26.89 2.45 -17.89
C LEU A 253 -27.36 3.40 -18.99
N THR A 254 -27.83 4.58 -18.61
CA THR A 254 -28.12 5.67 -19.55
C THR A 254 -26.83 6.33 -20.05
N ASP A 255 -26.89 7.03 -21.19
CA ASP A 255 -25.75 7.79 -21.73
C ASP A 255 -25.20 8.81 -20.73
N GLU A 256 -26.07 9.42 -19.93
CA GLU A 256 -25.68 10.39 -18.90
C GLU A 256 -24.93 9.71 -17.72
N GLU A 257 -25.39 8.54 -17.28
CA GLU A 257 -24.71 7.75 -16.24
C GLU A 257 -23.35 7.26 -16.73
N ILE A 258 -23.25 6.86 -18.00
CA ILE A 258 -21.99 6.50 -18.64
C ILE A 258 -21.01 7.69 -18.64
N ASP A 259 -21.48 8.90 -18.96
CA ASP A 259 -20.61 10.08 -18.95
C ASP A 259 -20.18 10.48 -17.54
N ARG A 260 -21.03 10.31 -16.53
CA ARG A 260 -20.67 10.49 -15.11
C ARG A 260 -19.61 9.49 -14.69
N LEU A 261 -19.75 8.20 -15.06
CA LEU A 261 -18.76 7.17 -14.77
C LEU A 261 -17.41 7.46 -15.44
N LYS A 262 -17.38 7.95 -16.67
CA LYS A 262 -16.12 8.39 -17.31
C LYS A 262 -15.43 9.47 -16.48
N GLY A 263 -16.20 10.45 -15.98
CA GLY A 263 -15.68 11.47 -15.07
C GLY A 263 -15.12 10.88 -13.78
N TRP A 264 -15.79 9.91 -13.18
CA TRP A 264 -15.26 9.19 -12.01
C TRP A 264 -14.00 8.40 -12.31
N GLY A 265 -13.90 7.78 -13.48
CA GLY A 265 -12.69 7.11 -13.95
C GLY A 265 -11.49 8.06 -14.05
N ASP A 266 -11.71 9.30 -14.53
CA ASP A 266 -10.68 10.35 -14.57
C ASP A 266 -10.29 10.82 -13.15
N ILE A 267 -11.24 10.94 -12.22
CA ILE A 267 -10.97 11.25 -10.82
C ILE A 267 -10.04 10.18 -10.20
N VAL A 268 -10.35 8.90 -10.39
CA VAL A 268 -9.51 7.78 -9.91
C VAL A 268 -8.10 7.85 -10.52
N LEU A 269 -7.99 8.18 -11.81
CA LEU A 269 -6.68 8.33 -12.46
C LEU A 269 -5.86 9.44 -11.81
N TRP A 270 -6.45 10.63 -11.63
CA TRP A 270 -5.75 11.76 -11.00
C TRP A 270 -5.40 11.50 -9.54
N GLN A 271 -6.29 10.86 -8.78
CA GLN A 271 -6.02 10.44 -7.41
C GLN A 271 -4.81 9.50 -7.36
N ASN A 272 -4.78 8.50 -8.23
CA ASN A 272 -3.72 7.50 -8.25
C ASN A 272 -2.38 8.10 -8.72
N LEU A 273 -2.41 8.98 -9.73
CA LEU A 273 -1.22 9.71 -10.19
C LEU A 273 -0.66 10.61 -9.09
N LEU A 274 -1.50 11.40 -8.44
CA LEU A 274 -1.07 12.32 -7.38
C LEU A 274 -0.52 11.56 -6.17
N SER A 275 -1.20 10.49 -5.74
CA SER A 275 -0.73 9.57 -4.71
C SER A 275 0.66 9.01 -5.04
N SER A 276 0.84 8.52 -6.25
CA SER A 276 2.10 7.93 -6.70
C SER A 276 3.23 8.96 -6.80
N VAL A 277 2.93 10.20 -7.24
CA VAL A 277 3.91 11.29 -7.26
C VAL A 277 4.36 11.63 -5.84
N ILE A 278 3.43 11.76 -4.89
CA ILE A 278 3.76 12.06 -3.49
C ILE A 278 4.60 10.94 -2.88
N LEU A 279 4.26 9.68 -3.16
CA LEU A 279 5.05 8.54 -2.73
C LEU A 279 6.46 8.55 -3.34
N ALA A 280 6.58 8.83 -4.64
CA ALA A 280 7.87 8.94 -5.31
C ALA A 280 8.73 10.08 -4.74
N VAL A 281 8.10 11.22 -4.42
CA VAL A 281 8.77 12.36 -3.77
C VAL A 281 9.25 11.98 -2.37
N PHE A 282 8.41 11.28 -1.59
CA PHE A 282 8.80 10.75 -0.28
C PHE A 282 10.00 9.81 -0.40
N SER A 283 9.90 8.80 -1.28
CA SER A 283 10.96 7.82 -1.51
C SER A 283 12.25 8.50 -2.03
N PHE A 284 12.13 9.52 -2.88
CA PHE A 284 13.26 10.32 -3.33
C PHE A 284 13.98 11.00 -2.15
N PHE A 285 13.25 11.64 -1.26
CA PHE A 285 13.85 12.30 -0.10
C PHE A 285 14.47 11.31 0.88
N MET A 286 13.83 10.17 1.12
CA MET A 286 14.38 9.11 1.96
C MET A 286 15.67 8.54 1.37
N TRP A 287 15.67 8.23 0.07
CA TRP A 287 16.85 7.72 -0.64
C TRP A 287 18.02 8.69 -0.61
N THR A 288 17.77 9.93 -1.01
CA THR A 288 18.83 10.96 -1.10
C THR A 288 19.40 11.31 0.27
N ALA A 289 18.57 11.37 1.31
CA ALA A 289 19.02 11.58 2.67
C ALA A 289 19.90 10.41 3.16
N ALA A 290 19.53 9.17 2.88
CA ALA A 290 20.33 7.99 3.22
C ALA A 290 21.62 7.92 2.40
N ALA A 291 21.56 8.20 1.10
CA ALA A 291 22.75 8.25 0.25
C ALA A 291 23.78 9.30 0.74
N ALA A 292 23.29 10.48 1.13
CA ALA A 292 24.15 11.56 1.61
C ALA A 292 24.69 11.38 3.04
N THR A 293 24.08 10.54 3.85
CA THR A 293 24.45 10.37 5.27
C THR A 293 25.01 9.01 5.59
N LEU A 294 24.35 7.94 5.17
CA LEU A 294 24.77 6.56 5.46
C LEU A 294 25.83 6.09 4.46
N HIS A 295 25.55 6.18 3.16
CA HIS A 295 26.45 5.69 2.11
C HIS A 295 27.82 6.38 2.15
N VAL A 296 27.85 7.70 2.25
CA VAL A 296 29.12 8.49 2.32
C VAL A 296 29.97 8.10 3.53
N ARG A 297 29.35 7.59 4.60
CA ARG A 297 30.04 7.14 5.82
C ARG A 297 30.35 5.65 5.85
N GLY A 298 29.96 4.92 4.80
CA GLY A 298 30.09 3.46 4.77
C GLY A 298 29.21 2.72 5.78
N ILE A 299 28.12 3.38 6.27
CA ILE A 299 27.13 2.74 7.17
C ILE A 299 26.19 1.91 6.32
N GLN A 300 26.18 0.62 6.54
CA GLN A 300 25.35 -0.37 5.85
C GLN A 300 24.41 -1.05 6.86
N PRO A 301 23.22 -0.48 7.14
CA PRO A 301 22.32 -1.00 8.14
C PRO A 301 21.91 -2.44 7.86
N SER A 302 21.92 -3.30 8.90
CA SER A 302 21.57 -4.71 8.77
C SER A 302 20.98 -5.28 10.06
N GLY A 303 20.16 -6.32 9.94
CA GLY A 303 19.57 -7.00 11.10
C GLY A 303 18.76 -6.07 12.01
N PHE A 304 18.87 -6.25 13.31
CA PHE A 304 18.10 -5.49 14.34
C PHE A 304 18.59 -4.06 14.57
N THR A 305 19.73 -3.67 13.99
CA THR A 305 20.28 -2.31 14.15
C THR A 305 19.80 -1.34 13.09
N VAL A 306 18.97 -1.78 12.15
CA VAL A 306 18.51 -1.00 10.99
C VAL A 306 17.90 0.34 11.44
N ILE A 307 16.90 0.35 12.32
CA ILE A 307 16.24 1.59 12.75
C ILE A 307 17.19 2.52 13.52
N PRO A 308 17.95 2.06 14.55
CA PRO A 308 18.95 2.90 15.21
C PRO A 308 20.00 3.48 14.25
N GLU A 309 20.51 2.70 13.31
CA GLU A 309 21.50 3.15 12.32
C GLU A 309 20.91 4.16 11.33
N MET A 310 19.66 3.96 10.92
CA MET A 310 18.93 4.93 10.08
C MET A 310 18.68 6.26 10.80
N ALA A 311 18.63 6.29 12.13
CA ALA A 311 18.55 7.54 12.87
C ALA A 311 19.74 8.48 12.56
N ALA A 312 20.87 7.95 12.08
CA ALA A 312 22.00 8.74 11.62
C ALA A 312 21.63 9.67 10.44
N ILE A 313 20.57 9.36 9.66
CA ILE A 313 20.02 10.23 8.63
C ILE A 313 19.71 11.63 9.23
N PHE A 314 19.13 11.65 10.43
CA PHE A 314 18.75 12.88 11.11
C PHE A 314 19.88 13.41 12.01
N THR A 315 20.47 12.54 12.82
CA THR A 315 21.47 12.96 13.84
C THR A 315 22.73 13.55 13.24
N THR A 316 23.07 13.16 12.02
CA THR A 316 24.20 13.71 11.28
C THR A 316 24.03 15.20 11.00
N GLN A 317 22.80 15.66 10.72
CA GLN A 317 22.52 17.04 10.34
C GLN A 317 22.14 17.93 11.55
N PHE A 318 21.42 17.38 12.50
CA PHE A 318 20.78 18.14 13.57
C PHE A 318 21.26 17.79 14.98
N GLY A 319 22.19 16.81 15.10
CA GLY A 319 22.69 16.35 16.39
C GLY A 319 21.75 15.30 17.05
N GLN A 320 22.18 14.78 18.17
CA GLN A 320 21.54 13.60 18.81
C GLN A 320 20.06 13.75 19.16
N TRP A 321 19.60 14.97 19.45
CA TRP A 321 18.19 15.21 19.76
C TRP A 321 17.24 14.83 18.60
N SER A 322 17.71 14.92 17.38
CA SER A 322 16.90 14.62 16.19
C SER A 322 16.65 13.13 15.98
N ALA A 323 17.35 12.25 16.68
CA ALA A 323 17.01 10.83 16.74
C ALA A 323 15.57 10.63 17.23
N VAL A 324 15.15 11.41 18.24
CA VAL A 324 13.77 11.37 18.75
C VAL A 324 12.78 11.70 17.63
N LEU A 325 13.06 12.70 16.81
CA LEU A 325 12.22 13.11 15.71
C LEU A 325 12.12 12.00 14.64
N PHE A 326 13.24 11.39 14.27
CA PHE A 326 13.26 10.23 13.36
C PHE A 326 12.45 9.07 13.91
N LEU A 327 12.65 8.69 15.16
CA LEU A 327 11.95 7.57 15.78
C LEU A 327 10.44 7.82 15.87
N LEU A 328 10.01 9.04 16.23
CA LEU A 328 8.59 9.39 16.26
C LEU A 328 7.95 9.32 14.86
N THR A 329 8.64 9.81 13.84
CA THR A 329 8.13 9.74 12.45
C THR A 329 8.12 8.31 11.93
N THR A 330 9.11 7.49 12.28
CA THR A 330 9.13 6.06 11.97
C THR A 330 7.96 5.32 12.62
N VAL A 331 7.72 5.55 13.91
CA VAL A 331 6.54 4.99 14.63
C VAL A 331 5.25 5.40 13.93
N ALA A 332 5.10 6.69 13.59
CA ALA A 332 3.92 7.20 12.91
C ALA A 332 3.71 6.53 11.53
N ALA A 333 4.76 6.39 10.74
CA ALA A 333 4.71 5.76 9.42
C ALA A 333 4.36 4.27 9.51
N LEU A 334 5.05 3.51 10.37
CA LEU A 334 4.78 2.08 10.55
C LEU A 334 3.37 1.85 11.14
N PHE A 335 2.92 2.71 12.05
CA PHE A 335 1.58 2.63 12.62
C PHE A 335 0.49 2.95 11.59
N SER A 336 0.68 3.92 10.70
CA SER A 336 -0.28 4.20 9.60
C SER A 336 -0.44 3.00 8.67
N THR A 337 0.66 2.28 8.40
CA THR A 337 0.67 1.04 7.61
C THR A 337 0.00 -0.13 8.35
N LEU A 338 -0.03 -0.11 9.69
CA LEU A 338 -0.80 -1.08 10.46
C LEU A 338 -2.31 -0.82 10.36
N ILE A 339 -2.77 0.42 10.61
CA ILE A 339 -4.20 0.72 10.73
C ILE A 339 -4.95 0.73 9.39
N GLY A 340 -4.38 1.32 8.34
CA GLY A 340 -5.03 1.43 7.04
C GLY A 340 -5.33 0.06 6.42
N PRO A 341 -4.30 -0.78 6.16
CA PRO A 341 -4.52 -2.12 5.65
C PRO A 341 -5.27 -3.06 6.59
N LEU A 342 -5.11 -2.93 7.92
CA LEU A 342 -5.90 -3.71 8.87
C LEU A 342 -7.40 -3.48 8.65
N TYR A 343 -7.81 -2.22 8.44
CA TYR A 343 -9.18 -1.88 8.08
C TYR A 343 -9.59 -2.48 6.73
N GLY A 344 -8.84 -2.22 5.66
CA GLY A 344 -9.19 -2.65 4.31
C GLY A 344 -9.18 -4.17 4.14
N MET A 345 -8.21 -4.88 4.75
CA MET A 345 -8.16 -6.34 4.73
C MET A 345 -9.33 -6.97 5.51
N SER A 346 -9.78 -6.32 6.58
CA SER A 346 -10.96 -6.78 7.30
C SER A 346 -12.25 -6.60 6.48
N ARG A 347 -12.32 -5.55 5.67
CA ARG A 347 -13.41 -5.36 4.70
C ARG A 347 -13.35 -6.41 3.57
N LEU A 348 -12.15 -6.74 3.07
CA LEU A 348 -11.99 -7.83 2.09
C LEU A 348 -12.50 -9.16 2.63
N TRP A 349 -12.17 -9.51 3.87
CA TRP A 349 -12.62 -10.77 4.47
C TRP A 349 -14.11 -10.77 4.74
N GLU A 350 -14.69 -9.63 5.13
CA GLU A 350 -16.13 -9.45 5.28
C GLU A 350 -16.85 -9.75 3.96
N ASP A 351 -16.39 -9.17 2.83
CA ASP A 351 -16.99 -9.42 1.53
C ASP A 351 -16.75 -10.86 1.05
N ALA A 352 -15.55 -11.43 1.27
CA ALA A 352 -15.27 -12.83 0.94
C ALA A 352 -16.20 -13.81 1.68
N PHE A 353 -16.52 -13.55 2.95
CA PHE A 353 -17.43 -14.36 3.72
C PHE A 353 -18.89 -14.20 3.23
N ALA A 354 -19.27 -13.02 2.78
CA ALA A 354 -20.57 -12.78 2.14
C ALA A 354 -20.70 -13.60 0.85
N LEU A 355 -19.70 -13.61 -0.02
CA LEU A 355 -19.68 -14.37 -1.28
C LEU A 355 -19.81 -15.88 -1.07
N HIS A 356 -19.39 -16.40 0.08
CA HIS A 356 -19.56 -17.81 0.45
C HIS A 356 -20.87 -18.11 1.18
N GLY A 357 -21.76 -17.13 1.35
CA GLY A 357 -23.03 -17.30 2.07
C GLY A 357 -22.86 -17.63 3.56
N LEU A 358 -21.71 -17.31 4.17
CA LEU A 358 -21.42 -17.69 5.55
C LEU A 358 -22.30 -16.94 6.55
N PHE A 359 -22.78 -15.76 6.20
CA PHE A 359 -23.68 -14.97 7.05
C PHE A 359 -25.03 -15.66 7.22
N ASP A 360 -25.60 -16.13 6.12
CA ASP A 360 -26.90 -16.81 6.14
C ASP A 360 -26.81 -18.23 6.75
N ASN A 361 -25.74 -18.95 6.40
CA ASN A 361 -25.56 -20.33 6.81
C ASN A 361 -25.21 -20.50 8.31
N TYR A 362 -24.50 -19.52 8.91
CA TYR A 362 -23.98 -19.62 10.28
C TYR A 362 -24.49 -18.53 11.22
N ASN A 363 -25.42 -17.68 10.78
CA ASN A 363 -25.96 -16.56 11.56
C ASN A 363 -24.86 -15.64 12.13
N ILE A 364 -23.78 -15.41 11.34
CA ILE A 364 -22.68 -14.51 11.66
C ILE A 364 -22.99 -13.16 11.02
N THR A 365 -22.78 -12.06 11.74
CA THR A 365 -22.98 -10.71 11.19
C THR A 365 -21.73 -10.17 10.55
N ARG A 366 -21.87 -9.23 9.60
CA ARG A 366 -20.76 -8.49 9.01
C ARG A 366 -19.88 -7.83 10.10
N ASP A 367 -20.48 -7.22 11.11
CA ASP A 367 -19.76 -6.61 12.24
C ASP A 367 -18.94 -7.64 13.04
N THR A 368 -19.50 -8.81 13.30
CA THR A 368 -18.78 -9.91 13.97
C THR A 368 -17.58 -10.37 13.15
N THR A 369 -17.75 -10.57 11.85
CA THR A 369 -16.66 -10.95 10.94
C THR A 369 -15.55 -9.91 10.94
N PHE A 370 -15.90 -8.64 10.81
CA PHE A 370 -14.93 -7.55 10.86
C PHE A 370 -14.12 -7.55 12.16
N ARG A 371 -14.80 -7.65 13.31
CA ARG A 371 -14.16 -7.68 14.63
C ARG A 371 -13.26 -8.90 14.82
N LEU A 372 -13.69 -10.06 14.38
CA LEU A 372 -12.85 -11.27 14.44
C LEU A 372 -11.63 -11.16 13.53
N THR A 373 -11.78 -10.54 12.36
CA THR A 373 -10.66 -10.36 11.41
C THR A 373 -9.62 -9.38 11.95
N ILE A 374 -10.03 -8.24 12.52
CA ILE A 374 -9.05 -7.31 13.12
C ILE A 374 -8.34 -7.93 14.31
N LEU A 375 -9.03 -8.76 15.12
CA LEU A 375 -8.40 -9.50 16.21
C LEU A 375 -7.38 -10.51 15.67
N LEU A 376 -7.76 -11.32 14.68
CA LEU A 376 -6.88 -12.31 14.06
C LEU A 376 -5.64 -11.66 13.45
N PHE A 377 -5.82 -10.62 12.64
CA PHE A 377 -4.73 -9.91 11.97
C PHE A 377 -3.83 -9.12 12.92
N SER A 378 -4.30 -8.84 14.12
CA SER A 378 -3.48 -8.25 15.17
C SER A 378 -2.81 -9.31 16.06
N ALA A 379 -3.47 -10.44 16.29
CA ALA A 379 -2.94 -11.52 17.12
C ALA A 379 -1.79 -12.27 16.42
N ILE A 380 -1.86 -12.47 15.09
CA ILE A 380 -0.80 -13.16 14.31
C ILE A 380 0.55 -12.45 14.47
N PRO A 381 0.71 -11.14 14.15
CA PRO A 381 1.98 -10.46 14.28
C PRO A 381 2.47 -10.39 15.73
N LEU A 382 1.57 -10.24 16.70
CA LEU A 382 1.92 -10.25 18.12
C LEU A 382 2.48 -11.61 18.53
N ALA A 383 1.76 -12.70 18.23
CA ALA A 383 2.21 -14.06 18.54
C ALA A 383 3.54 -14.39 17.89
N LEU A 384 3.69 -14.07 16.60
CA LEU A 384 4.94 -14.36 15.88
C LEU A 384 6.14 -13.64 16.49
N ASN A 385 6.00 -12.36 16.88
CA ASN A 385 7.09 -11.63 17.52
C ASN A 385 7.42 -12.14 18.94
N LEU A 386 6.47 -12.78 19.62
CA LEU A 386 6.73 -13.39 20.95
C LEU A 386 7.50 -14.71 20.85
N PHE A 387 7.43 -15.41 19.71
CA PHE A 387 8.05 -16.72 19.51
C PHE A 387 9.23 -16.71 18.53
N ILE A 388 9.28 -15.72 17.63
CA ILE A 388 10.30 -15.63 16.55
C ILE A 388 10.99 -14.27 16.67
N GLU A 389 12.22 -14.26 17.17
CA GLU A 389 13.04 -13.04 17.32
C GLU A 389 13.65 -12.58 15.98
N ALA A 390 12.88 -12.63 14.88
CA ALA A 390 13.37 -12.30 13.55
C ALA A 390 12.31 -11.55 12.69
N PRO A 391 11.83 -10.37 13.11
CA PRO A 391 10.75 -9.65 12.44
C PRO A 391 11.07 -9.32 10.97
N LEU A 392 12.32 -9.01 10.64
CA LEU A 392 12.74 -8.71 9.27
C LEU A 392 12.67 -9.94 8.34
N ILE A 393 12.93 -11.15 8.85
CA ILE A 393 12.77 -12.39 8.05
C ILE A 393 11.30 -12.62 7.74
N LEU A 394 10.41 -12.43 8.72
CA LEU A 394 8.97 -12.56 8.51
C LEU A 394 8.45 -11.52 7.52
N PHE A 395 8.97 -10.30 7.60
CA PHE A 395 8.68 -9.22 6.66
C PHE A 395 9.14 -9.61 5.23
N ALA A 396 10.38 -10.05 5.04
CA ALA A 396 10.90 -10.46 3.74
C ALA A 396 10.12 -11.65 3.16
N LEU A 397 9.87 -12.69 3.96
CA LEU A 397 9.11 -13.87 3.54
C LEU A 397 7.69 -13.52 3.09
N SER A 398 7.00 -12.66 3.81
CA SER A 398 5.67 -12.21 3.41
C SER A 398 5.71 -11.44 2.09
N GLY A 399 6.72 -10.59 1.87
CA GLY A 399 6.96 -9.88 0.61
C GLY A 399 7.08 -10.83 -0.58
N ALA A 400 7.88 -11.88 -0.42
CA ALA A 400 8.04 -12.93 -1.42
C ALA A 400 6.72 -13.62 -1.78
N LEU A 401 5.86 -13.82 -0.79
CA LEU A 401 4.59 -14.54 -0.98
C LEU A 401 3.47 -13.64 -1.50
N PHE A 402 3.41 -12.37 -1.11
CA PHE A 402 2.34 -11.49 -1.58
C PHE A 402 2.65 -10.74 -2.90
N ALA A 403 3.92 -10.60 -3.29
CA ALA A 403 4.24 -9.95 -4.56
C ALA A 403 3.59 -10.67 -5.77
N PRO A 404 3.61 -12.01 -5.89
CA PRO A 404 2.86 -12.70 -6.93
C PRO A 404 1.35 -12.48 -6.86
N ALA A 405 0.76 -12.34 -5.67
CA ALA A 405 -0.66 -12.05 -5.53
C ALA A 405 -1.00 -10.68 -6.13
N ILE A 406 -0.19 -9.65 -5.88
CA ILE A 406 -0.34 -8.32 -6.51
C ILE A 406 -0.27 -8.45 -8.03
N GLY A 407 0.73 -9.16 -8.54
CA GLY A 407 0.90 -9.37 -9.98
C GLY A 407 -0.30 -10.07 -10.61
N LEU A 408 -0.81 -11.11 -9.99
CA LEU A 408 -2.00 -11.83 -10.43
C LEU A 408 -3.26 -10.96 -10.37
N MET A 409 -3.41 -10.11 -9.34
CA MET A 409 -4.52 -9.14 -9.28
C MET A 409 -4.46 -8.16 -10.46
N TYR A 410 -3.28 -7.60 -10.77
CA TYR A 410 -3.13 -6.68 -11.90
C TYR A 410 -3.48 -7.34 -13.23
N LEU A 411 -2.98 -8.56 -13.47
CA LEU A 411 -3.29 -9.30 -14.70
C LEU A 411 -4.77 -9.68 -14.78
N SER A 412 -5.36 -10.09 -13.67
CA SER A 412 -6.77 -10.50 -13.61
C SER A 412 -7.71 -9.33 -13.86
N VAL A 413 -7.45 -8.17 -13.22
CA VAL A 413 -8.30 -7.00 -13.42
C VAL A 413 -8.19 -6.47 -14.85
N MET A 414 -7.02 -6.58 -15.50
CA MET A 414 -6.88 -6.29 -16.93
C MET A 414 -7.76 -7.22 -17.76
N TYR A 415 -7.68 -8.53 -17.53
CA TYR A 415 -8.52 -9.49 -18.21
C TYR A 415 -10.01 -9.19 -18.04
N MET A 416 -10.45 -8.96 -16.79
CA MET A 416 -11.84 -8.66 -16.47
C MET A 416 -12.32 -7.32 -17.05
N SER A 417 -11.42 -6.35 -17.17
CA SER A 417 -11.73 -5.04 -17.78
C SER A 417 -11.98 -5.14 -19.29
N PHE A 418 -11.43 -6.14 -19.99
CA PHE A 418 -11.72 -6.40 -21.39
C PHE A 418 -13.00 -7.22 -21.60
N ASP A 419 -13.39 -8.05 -20.64
CA ASP A 419 -14.56 -8.93 -20.72
C ASP A 419 -15.88 -8.18 -20.49
N ILE A 420 -15.86 -7.14 -19.68
CA ILE A 420 -16.97 -6.19 -19.58
C ILE A 420 -16.67 -5.09 -20.58
N ASP A 421 -17.66 -4.68 -21.38
CA ASP A 421 -17.52 -3.56 -22.33
C ASP A 421 -17.31 -2.21 -21.62
N ILE A 422 -16.37 -2.21 -20.65
CA ILE A 422 -15.90 -1.01 -19.93
C ILE A 422 -15.24 -0.05 -20.93
N ASP A 423 -14.80 -0.55 -22.10
CA ASP A 423 -14.25 0.29 -23.16
C ASP A 423 -15.28 1.26 -23.74
N SER A 424 -16.58 0.93 -23.67
CA SER A 424 -17.65 1.89 -23.96
C SER A 424 -17.70 2.99 -22.90
N LEU A 425 -17.33 2.67 -21.65
CA LEU A 425 -17.32 3.61 -20.53
C LEU A 425 -16.09 4.52 -20.51
N SER A 426 -14.91 4.01 -20.92
CA SER A 426 -13.72 4.86 -21.08
C SER A 426 -12.62 4.06 -21.79
N PRO A 427 -12.09 4.53 -22.91
CA PRO A 427 -11.12 3.75 -23.69
C PRO A 427 -9.86 3.46 -22.85
N VAL A 428 -9.57 2.16 -22.74
CA VAL A 428 -8.35 1.70 -22.08
C VAL A 428 -7.15 2.06 -22.95
N ARG A 429 -6.27 2.90 -22.42
CA ARG A 429 -5.08 3.30 -23.18
C ARG A 429 -4.12 2.11 -23.30
N LYS A 430 -3.86 1.62 -24.50
CA LYS A 430 -3.03 0.42 -24.76
C LYS A 430 -1.67 0.46 -24.07
N TRP A 431 -1.02 1.62 -24.00
CA TRP A 431 0.25 1.77 -23.32
C TRP A 431 0.14 1.63 -21.78
N ALA A 432 -0.98 2.09 -21.19
CA ALA A 432 -1.23 1.95 -19.76
C ALA A 432 -1.51 0.49 -19.38
N VAL A 433 -2.22 -0.25 -20.24
CA VAL A 433 -2.39 -1.70 -20.12
C VAL A 433 -1.04 -2.41 -20.18
N ALA A 434 -0.21 -2.07 -21.16
CA ALA A 434 1.11 -2.68 -21.30
C ALA A 434 1.97 -2.47 -20.04
N LEU A 435 1.91 -1.30 -19.42
CA LEU A 435 2.61 -1.02 -18.16
C LEU A 435 2.01 -1.78 -16.97
N ALA A 436 0.68 -1.90 -16.88
CA ALA A 436 0.02 -2.70 -15.86
C ALA A 436 0.37 -4.18 -15.97
N VAL A 437 0.38 -4.72 -17.20
CA VAL A 437 0.80 -6.11 -17.48
C VAL A 437 2.29 -6.30 -17.15
N PHE A 438 3.15 -5.36 -17.56
CA PHE A 438 4.58 -5.40 -17.21
C PHE A 438 4.79 -5.41 -15.70
N ALA A 439 4.10 -4.53 -14.97
CA ALA A 439 4.15 -4.52 -13.51
C ALA A 439 3.70 -5.86 -12.90
N GLY A 440 2.61 -6.44 -13.41
CA GLY A 440 2.12 -7.75 -12.97
C GLY A 440 3.15 -8.86 -13.14
N VAL A 441 3.79 -8.92 -14.31
CA VAL A 441 4.83 -9.91 -14.61
C VAL A 441 6.06 -9.71 -13.71
N VAL A 442 6.52 -8.47 -13.54
CA VAL A 442 7.67 -8.15 -12.67
C VAL A 442 7.37 -8.51 -11.23
N MET A 443 6.16 -8.22 -10.73
CA MET A 443 5.77 -8.58 -9.36
C MET A 443 5.76 -10.10 -9.14
N ILE A 444 5.27 -10.89 -10.11
CA ILE A 444 5.33 -12.35 -10.03
C ILE A 444 6.78 -12.83 -10.05
N ALA A 445 7.60 -12.31 -10.95
CA ALA A 445 9.01 -12.68 -11.06
C ALA A 445 9.80 -12.33 -9.78
N SER A 446 9.60 -11.13 -9.21
CA SER A 446 10.25 -10.70 -7.99
C SER A 446 9.89 -11.59 -6.81
N GLY A 447 8.60 -11.89 -6.62
CA GLY A 447 8.15 -12.74 -5.53
C GLY A 447 8.66 -14.16 -5.63
N LEU A 448 8.65 -14.77 -6.82
CA LEU A 448 9.21 -16.12 -7.04
C LEU A 448 10.71 -16.16 -6.76
N TRP A 449 11.44 -15.13 -7.17
CA TRP A 449 12.88 -15.02 -6.89
C TRP A 449 13.17 -14.90 -5.40
N GLU A 450 12.43 -14.00 -4.72
CA GLU A 450 12.61 -13.77 -3.29
C GLU A 450 12.20 -14.99 -2.46
N ALA A 451 11.15 -15.72 -2.85
CA ALA A 451 10.75 -16.98 -2.22
C ALA A 451 11.87 -18.02 -2.32
N ARG A 452 12.49 -18.18 -3.50
CA ARG A 452 13.64 -19.07 -3.68
C ARG A 452 14.81 -18.68 -2.77
N SER A 453 15.20 -17.41 -2.76
CA SER A 453 16.29 -16.89 -1.93
C SER A 453 16.03 -17.11 -0.44
N SER A 454 14.81 -16.87 0.02
CA SER A 454 14.39 -17.09 1.40
C SER A 454 14.44 -18.56 1.81
N ILE A 455 14.01 -19.48 0.92
CA ILE A 455 14.08 -20.93 1.14
C ILE A 455 15.55 -21.38 1.23
N GLU A 456 16.39 -20.93 0.31
CA GLU A 456 17.84 -21.26 0.33
C GLU A 456 18.50 -20.79 1.64
N THR A 457 18.12 -19.62 2.15
CA THR A 457 18.61 -19.07 3.43
C THR A 457 18.13 -19.92 4.61
N ILE A 458 16.86 -20.30 4.66
CA ILE A 458 16.29 -21.14 5.74
C ILE A 458 16.92 -22.52 5.74
N VAL A 459 17.06 -23.15 4.57
CA VAL A 459 17.71 -24.46 4.43
C VAL A 459 19.18 -24.41 4.84
N GLY A 460 19.87 -23.30 4.58
CA GLY A 460 21.26 -23.10 5.01
C GLY A 460 21.44 -22.88 6.51
N LEU A 461 20.34 -22.55 7.23
CA LEU A 461 20.34 -22.38 8.69
C LEU A 461 19.94 -23.67 9.44
N LEU A 462 19.35 -24.66 8.75
CA LEU A 462 19.01 -26.00 9.27
C LEU A 462 20.14 -26.97 9.07
#